data_c320fade0a588a82ea0a5f1cab4b5403
#
_entry.id   c320fade0a588a82ea0a5f1cab4b5403
#
_cell.length_a   1.000
_cell.length_b   1.000
_cell.length_c   1.000
_cell.angle_alpha   90.00
_cell.angle_beta   90.00
_cell.angle_gamma   90.00
#
_symmetry.space_group_name_H-M   'P 1'
#
loop_
_entity.id
_entity.type
_entity.pdbx_description
1 polymer ?
#
loop_
_entity_poly.entity_id
_entity_poly.type
_entity_poly.pdbx_seq_one_letter_code
_entity_poly.pdbx_strand_id
1 'polypeptide(L)'
;MAPTNPVVEARALTKTFGAKQAVRGIDLLLEAGDRVGLLGPNGAGKTTTLLMLLGAVTPESGSILLAGYRLPKERSKALVHVGFVAGYLPLPENLKVREALTIFAGFYGIRRPSKVVQSAIEHFGIEHLVDQQSRELSSGQRTLVSIVKSTLHKPRLLILDEPTASLDPDIAKRVRDSLLDIHREEGTTLLVTSHNMREVETLCQRVVILTHGTIAADGTPSEIADQFATDDLEGAFLEVASRSRVTLGGAA
;
A
#
# COMPACT_ATOMS: atom_id res chain seq x y z
N MET A 1 26.54 -2.27 11.45
CA MET A 1 25.30 -1.68 10.91
C MET A 1 24.52 -1.12 12.09
N ALA A 2 24.17 0.16 12.05
CA ALA A 2 23.25 0.72 13.07
C ALA A 2 21.91 -0.04 12.98
N PRO A 3 21.21 -0.30 14.11
CA PRO A 3 19.90 -0.94 14.07
C PRO A 3 18.96 -0.04 13.26
N THR A 4 18.53 -0.51 12.09
CA THR A 4 17.51 0.15 11.31
C THR A 4 16.21 0.03 12.10
N ASN A 5 15.69 1.13 12.62
CA ASN A 5 14.38 1.11 13.24
C ASN A 5 13.34 0.77 12.18
N PRO A 6 12.53 -0.28 12.36
CA PRO A 6 11.51 -0.67 11.41
C PRO A 6 10.52 0.48 11.18
N VAL A 7 10.05 0.60 9.93
CA VAL A 7 9.02 1.59 9.59
C VAL A 7 7.63 1.10 10.03
N VAL A 8 7.42 -0.22 9.97
CA VAL A 8 6.23 -0.88 10.52
C VAL A 8 6.67 -2.03 11.40
N GLU A 9 6.17 -2.06 12.62
CA GLU A 9 6.25 -3.22 13.50
C GLU A 9 4.85 -3.51 14.05
N ALA A 10 4.22 -4.53 13.52
CA ALA A 10 2.93 -5.04 13.96
C ALA A 10 3.13 -6.41 14.61
N ARG A 11 2.59 -6.62 15.81
CA ARG A 11 2.76 -7.85 16.57
C ARG A 11 1.42 -8.41 17.03
N ALA A 12 1.18 -9.68 16.75
CA ALA A 12 0.04 -10.48 17.17
C ALA A 12 -1.31 -9.77 16.93
N LEU A 13 -1.47 -9.12 15.77
CA LEU A 13 -2.67 -8.35 15.46
C LEU A 13 -3.88 -9.26 15.29
N THR A 14 -4.97 -8.94 16.00
CA THR A 14 -6.26 -9.59 15.81
C THR A 14 -7.37 -8.59 15.54
N LYS A 15 -8.35 -9.00 14.74
CA LYS A 15 -9.57 -8.22 14.50
C LYS A 15 -10.74 -9.09 14.07
N THR A 16 -11.88 -8.90 14.75
CA THR A 16 -13.15 -9.55 14.46
C THR A 16 -14.19 -8.49 14.08
N PHE A 17 -15.06 -8.80 13.15
CA PHE A 17 -16.25 -8.02 12.79
C PHE A 17 -17.47 -8.94 12.86
N GLY A 18 -18.31 -8.75 13.88
CA GLY A 18 -19.41 -9.67 14.17
C GLY A 18 -18.91 -11.09 14.41
N ALA A 19 -19.35 -12.05 13.64
CA ALA A 19 -18.88 -13.45 13.74
C ALA A 19 -17.61 -13.73 12.92
N LYS A 20 -17.14 -12.79 12.08
CA LYS A 20 -16.00 -13.01 11.18
C LYS A 20 -14.70 -12.47 11.79
N GLN A 21 -13.79 -13.40 12.14
CA GLN A 21 -12.43 -13.03 12.51
C GLN A 21 -11.62 -12.73 11.25
N ALA A 22 -11.43 -11.42 10.98
CA ALA A 22 -10.78 -10.93 9.76
C ALA A 22 -9.25 -11.00 9.83
N VAL A 23 -8.68 -10.89 11.04
CA VAL A 23 -7.23 -10.99 11.30
C VAL A 23 -7.02 -11.82 12.56
N ARG A 24 -6.06 -12.77 12.50
CA ARG A 24 -5.90 -13.85 13.48
C ARG A 24 -4.46 -14.01 13.98
N GLY A 25 -3.88 -12.93 14.53
CA GLY A 25 -2.53 -12.96 15.08
C GLY A 25 -1.45 -12.73 14.03
N ILE A 26 -1.58 -11.65 13.24
CA ILE A 26 -0.58 -11.29 12.22
C ILE A 26 0.59 -10.56 12.88
N ASP A 27 1.81 -11.02 12.57
CA ASP A 27 3.06 -10.32 12.80
C ASP A 27 3.58 -9.79 11.46
N LEU A 28 3.84 -8.48 11.37
CA LEU A 28 4.36 -7.87 10.14
C LEU A 28 5.44 -6.84 10.50
N LEU A 29 6.63 -7.08 9.98
CA LEU A 29 7.79 -6.18 10.13
C LEU A 29 8.17 -5.65 8.76
N LEU A 30 8.28 -4.31 8.62
CA LEU A 30 8.87 -3.65 7.45
C LEU A 30 10.03 -2.78 7.90
N GLU A 31 11.21 -3.09 7.38
CA GLU A 31 12.39 -2.26 7.59
C GLU A 31 12.36 -1.02 6.68
N ALA A 32 13.18 -0.02 7.00
CA ALA A 32 13.31 1.15 6.16
C ALA A 32 13.90 0.76 4.79
N GLY A 33 13.22 1.14 3.72
CA GLY A 33 13.62 0.81 2.35
C GLY A 33 13.13 -0.56 1.85
N ASP A 34 12.31 -1.28 2.61
CA ASP A 34 11.66 -2.50 2.11
C ASP A 34 10.65 -2.19 1.01
N ARG A 35 10.49 -3.14 0.08
CA ARG A 35 9.43 -3.16 -0.91
C ARG A 35 8.66 -4.48 -0.77
N VAL A 36 7.50 -4.40 -0.13
CA VAL A 36 6.72 -5.57 0.29
C VAL A 36 5.38 -5.62 -0.42
N GLY A 37 5.08 -6.77 -1.04
CA GLY A 37 3.77 -7.10 -1.58
C GLY A 37 2.90 -7.79 -0.52
N LEU A 38 1.70 -7.28 -0.26
CA LEU A 38 0.72 -7.92 0.61
C LEU A 38 -0.37 -8.55 -0.25
N LEU A 39 -0.30 -9.85 -0.45
CA LEU A 39 -1.17 -10.63 -1.31
C LEU A 39 -2.19 -11.45 -0.53
N GLY A 40 -3.15 -11.99 -1.21
CA GLY A 40 -4.15 -12.91 -0.64
C GLY A 40 -5.49 -12.82 -1.36
N PRO A 41 -6.34 -13.84 -1.30
CA PRO A 41 -7.67 -13.83 -1.89
C PRO A 41 -8.58 -12.76 -1.25
N ASN A 42 -9.74 -12.53 -1.86
CA ASN A 42 -10.75 -11.64 -1.29
C ASN A 42 -11.21 -12.16 0.09
N GLY A 43 -11.23 -11.26 1.07
CA GLY A 43 -11.55 -11.61 2.45
C GLY A 43 -10.41 -12.22 3.28
N ALA A 44 -9.19 -12.30 2.74
CA ALA A 44 -8.00 -12.78 3.46
C ALA A 44 -7.55 -11.90 4.64
N GLY A 45 -8.04 -10.66 4.72
CA GLY A 45 -7.68 -9.72 5.78
C GLY A 45 -6.78 -8.55 5.34
N LYS A 46 -6.39 -8.46 4.05
CA LYS A 46 -5.49 -7.41 3.53
C LYS A 46 -5.94 -6.00 3.90
N THR A 47 -7.12 -5.59 3.45
CA THR A 47 -7.68 -4.25 3.72
C THR A 47 -7.81 -3.97 5.21
N THR A 48 -8.24 -4.96 6.00
CA THR A 48 -8.31 -4.82 7.47
C THR A 48 -6.93 -4.59 8.07
N THR A 49 -5.92 -5.31 7.61
CA THR A 49 -4.52 -5.13 8.04
C THR A 49 -4.03 -3.73 7.67
N LEU A 50 -4.23 -3.27 6.42
CA LEU A 50 -3.85 -1.91 6.01
C LEU A 50 -4.56 -0.84 6.85
N LEU A 51 -5.86 -0.98 7.11
CA LEU A 51 -6.62 -0.04 7.94
C LEU A 51 -6.16 -0.03 9.40
N MET A 52 -5.70 -1.16 9.94
CA MET A 52 -5.07 -1.21 11.27
C MET A 52 -3.72 -0.51 11.28
N LEU A 53 -2.87 -0.71 10.26
CA LEU A 53 -1.59 0.00 10.11
C LEU A 53 -1.77 1.52 9.97
N LEU A 54 -2.89 1.98 9.37
CA LEU A 54 -3.24 3.40 9.29
C LEU A 54 -3.93 3.93 10.57
N GLY A 55 -4.17 3.06 11.55
CA GLY A 55 -4.92 3.42 12.77
C GLY A 55 -6.37 3.86 12.49
N ALA A 56 -6.93 3.49 11.33
CA ALA A 56 -8.34 3.70 11.00
C ALA A 56 -9.22 2.62 11.64
N VAL A 57 -8.67 1.43 11.85
CA VAL A 57 -9.28 0.33 12.60
C VAL A 57 -8.36 0.00 13.78
N THR A 58 -8.93 -0.03 14.99
CA THR A 58 -8.18 -0.44 16.19
C THR A 58 -8.18 -1.98 16.28
N PRO A 59 -7.01 -2.63 16.40
CA PRO A 59 -6.94 -4.05 16.66
C PRO A 59 -7.60 -4.42 18.00
N GLU A 60 -8.11 -5.63 18.14
CA GLU A 60 -8.63 -6.16 19.40
C GLU A 60 -7.50 -6.56 20.34
N SER A 61 -6.45 -7.14 19.76
CA SER A 61 -5.21 -7.43 20.47
C SER A 61 -4.00 -7.18 19.59
N GLY A 62 -2.82 -7.17 20.19
CA GLY A 62 -1.57 -6.89 19.54
C GLY A 62 -1.16 -5.43 19.65
N SER A 63 -0.08 -5.08 18.98
CA SER A 63 0.49 -3.71 19.00
C SER A 63 1.01 -3.31 17.62
N ILE A 64 0.99 -2.00 17.36
CA ILE A 64 1.54 -1.42 16.13
C ILE A 64 2.44 -0.25 16.49
N LEU A 65 3.67 -0.29 15.98
CA LEU A 65 4.55 0.86 15.84
C LEU A 65 4.61 1.23 14.37
N LEU A 66 4.31 2.48 14.05
CA LEU A 66 4.36 3.02 12.70
C LEU A 66 5.28 4.25 12.69
N ALA A 67 6.36 4.17 11.92
CA ALA A 67 7.41 5.19 11.89
C ALA A 67 7.98 5.56 13.29
N GLY A 68 7.95 4.61 14.24
CA GLY A 68 8.39 4.78 15.63
C GLY A 68 7.30 5.26 16.60
N TYR A 69 6.07 5.48 16.13
CA TYR A 69 4.95 5.95 16.94
C TYR A 69 3.95 4.83 17.24
N ARG A 70 3.44 4.78 18.47
CA ARG A 70 2.46 3.76 18.91
C ARG A 70 1.04 4.11 18.43
N LEU A 71 0.39 3.19 17.71
CA LEU A 71 -1.01 3.30 17.35
C LEU A 71 -1.92 2.66 18.41
N PRO A 72 -3.15 3.17 18.60
CA PRO A 72 -3.73 4.37 17.97
C PRO A 72 -3.33 5.69 18.65
N LYS A 73 -2.64 5.66 19.80
CA LYS A 73 -2.40 6.83 20.67
C LYS A 73 -1.68 7.98 19.96
N GLU A 74 -0.71 7.67 19.08
CA GLU A 74 0.12 8.67 18.41
C GLU A 74 -0.14 8.71 16.90
N ARG A 75 -1.36 8.32 16.49
CA ARG A 75 -1.76 8.21 15.08
C ARG A 75 -1.42 9.46 14.25
N SER A 76 -1.75 10.65 14.75
CA SER A 76 -1.49 11.90 14.01
C SER A 76 -0.01 12.14 13.75
N LYS A 77 0.86 11.77 14.70
CA LYS A 77 2.32 11.85 14.52
C LYS A 77 2.83 10.83 13.52
N ALA A 78 2.28 9.61 13.55
CA ALA A 78 2.67 8.54 12.64
C ALA A 78 2.29 8.87 11.19
N LEU A 79 1.06 9.36 10.97
CA LEU A 79 0.52 9.54 9.62
C LEU A 79 1.18 10.66 8.82
N VAL A 80 1.90 11.60 9.44
CA VAL A 80 2.71 12.59 8.70
C VAL A 80 3.89 11.95 7.95
N HIS A 81 4.23 10.70 8.29
CA HIS A 81 5.29 9.92 7.64
C HIS A 81 4.76 8.88 6.65
N VAL A 82 3.44 8.87 6.40
CA VAL A 82 2.78 7.84 5.58
C VAL A 82 2.03 8.48 4.43
N GLY A 83 2.28 7.99 3.23
CA GLY A 83 1.42 8.19 2.07
C GLY A 83 0.47 6.99 1.93
N PHE A 84 -0.78 7.25 1.58
CA PHE A 84 -1.76 6.20 1.35
C PHE A 84 -2.56 6.46 0.07
N VAL A 85 -2.65 5.43 -0.75
CA VAL A 85 -3.44 5.41 -1.99
C VAL A 85 -4.39 4.22 -1.94
N ALA A 86 -5.68 4.50 -2.13
CA ALA A 86 -6.69 3.48 -2.37
C ALA A 86 -7.70 4.03 -3.37
N GLY A 87 -8.18 3.20 -4.28
CA GLY A 87 -9.06 3.61 -5.37
C GLY A 87 -10.39 4.22 -4.94
N TYR A 88 -10.78 4.03 -3.67
CA TYR A 88 -12.02 4.59 -3.10
C TYR A 88 -11.83 5.94 -2.38
N LEU A 89 -10.60 6.47 -2.28
CA LEU A 89 -10.39 7.77 -1.64
C LEU A 89 -10.64 8.90 -2.64
N PRO A 90 -11.67 9.72 -2.45
CA PRO A 90 -12.01 10.78 -3.39
C PRO A 90 -11.01 11.93 -3.34
N LEU A 91 -10.77 12.54 -4.48
CA LEU A 91 -10.22 13.89 -4.58
C LEU A 91 -11.37 14.91 -4.44
N PRO A 92 -11.09 16.14 -3.98
CA PRO A 92 -12.09 17.21 -3.98
C PRO A 92 -12.60 17.49 -5.40
N GLU A 93 -13.86 17.18 -5.67
CA GLU A 93 -14.44 17.11 -7.02
C GLU A 93 -14.38 18.44 -7.80
N ASN A 94 -14.60 19.57 -7.10
CA ASN A 94 -14.73 20.90 -7.71
C ASN A 94 -13.40 21.65 -7.83
N LEU A 95 -12.29 21.07 -7.34
CA LEU A 95 -10.97 21.67 -7.45
C LEU A 95 -10.26 21.18 -8.69
N LYS A 96 -9.47 22.06 -9.31
CA LYS A 96 -8.47 21.65 -10.30
C LYS A 96 -7.41 20.77 -9.63
N VAL A 97 -6.83 19.85 -10.39
CA VAL A 97 -5.76 18.96 -9.90
C VAL A 97 -4.64 19.75 -9.20
N ARG A 98 -4.16 20.84 -9.82
CA ARG A 98 -3.13 21.69 -9.22
C ARG A 98 -3.55 22.30 -7.89
N GLU A 99 -4.78 22.76 -7.79
CA GLU A 99 -5.33 23.35 -6.56
C GLU A 99 -5.43 22.29 -5.46
N ALA A 100 -5.98 21.11 -5.78
CA ALA A 100 -6.09 20.00 -4.86
C ALA A 100 -4.71 19.57 -4.32
N LEU A 101 -3.74 19.35 -5.21
CA LEU A 101 -2.36 19.00 -4.82
C LEU A 101 -1.73 20.08 -3.93
N THR A 102 -1.95 21.37 -4.25
CA THR A 102 -1.41 22.49 -3.46
C THR A 102 -2.01 22.54 -2.05
N ILE A 103 -3.33 22.29 -1.92
CA ILE A 103 -4.02 22.22 -0.62
C ILE A 103 -3.48 21.05 0.21
N PHE A 104 -3.34 19.86 -0.40
CA PHE A 104 -2.78 18.71 0.30
C PHE A 104 -1.32 18.94 0.73
N ALA A 105 -0.51 19.57 -0.12
CA ALA A 105 0.85 19.97 0.26
C ALA A 105 0.85 20.93 1.47
N GLY A 106 -0.15 21.84 1.55
CA GLY A 106 -0.36 22.70 2.70
C GLY A 106 -0.72 21.93 3.98
N PHE A 107 -1.59 20.91 3.91
CA PHE A 107 -1.93 20.06 5.05
C PHE A 107 -0.71 19.30 5.62
N TYR A 108 0.25 18.96 4.79
CA TYR A 108 1.53 18.37 5.22
C TYR A 108 2.55 19.40 5.69
N GLY A 109 2.22 20.70 5.75
CA GLY A 109 3.11 21.75 6.21
C GLY A 109 4.27 22.06 5.26
N ILE A 110 4.13 21.76 3.97
CA ILE A 110 5.17 21.98 2.98
C ILE A 110 5.38 23.47 2.76
N ARG A 111 6.61 23.98 2.99
CA ARG A 111 6.93 25.42 2.99
C ARG A 111 6.79 26.13 1.65
N ARG A 112 6.90 25.43 0.53
CA ARG A 112 6.77 25.98 -0.84
C ARG A 112 5.93 25.04 -1.68
N PRO A 113 4.61 24.96 -1.38
CA PRO A 113 3.74 23.94 -1.96
C PRO A 113 3.74 23.97 -3.49
N SER A 114 3.69 25.15 -4.10
CA SER A 114 3.65 25.28 -5.57
C SER A 114 4.90 24.68 -6.25
N LYS A 115 6.10 24.84 -5.65
CA LYS A 115 7.33 24.29 -6.22
C LYS A 115 7.35 22.77 -6.11
N VAL A 116 6.96 22.23 -4.95
CA VAL A 116 6.92 20.77 -4.73
C VAL A 116 5.86 20.11 -5.62
N VAL A 117 4.69 20.74 -5.72
CA VAL A 117 3.61 20.26 -6.60
C VAL A 117 4.04 20.27 -8.07
N GLN A 118 4.72 21.35 -8.52
CA GLN A 118 5.22 21.43 -9.89
C GLN A 118 6.24 20.32 -10.19
N SER A 119 7.20 20.10 -9.30
CA SER A 119 8.19 19.01 -9.45
C SER A 119 7.54 17.63 -9.46
N ALA A 120 6.50 17.39 -8.63
CA ALA A 120 5.77 16.13 -8.62
C ALA A 120 4.96 15.94 -9.91
N ILE A 121 4.32 17.00 -10.43
CA ILE A 121 3.61 16.96 -11.72
C ILE A 121 4.55 16.53 -12.84
N GLU A 122 5.73 17.11 -12.92
CA GLU A 122 6.77 16.79 -13.91
C GLU A 122 7.28 15.36 -13.76
N HIS A 123 7.59 14.94 -12.53
CA HIS A 123 8.08 13.58 -12.25
C HIS A 123 7.09 12.48 -12.70
N PHE A 124 5.80 12.70 -12.47
CA PHE A 124 4.76 11.76 -12.87
C PHE A 124 4.19 11.99 -14.27
N GLY A 125 4.57 13.08 -14.95
CA GLY A 125 4.12 13.45 -16.30
C GLY A 125 2.62 13.67 -16.39
N ILE A 126 2.06 14.39 -15.42
CA ILE A 126 0.61 14.69 -15.36
C ILE A 126 0.29 16.15 -15.74
N GLU A 127 1.16 16.84 -16.46
CA GLU A 127 0.99 18.24 -16.85
C GLU A 127 -0.33 18.49 -17.58
N HIS A 128 -0.77 17.51 -18.37
CA HIS A 128 -2.02 17.57 -19.13
C HIS A 128 -3.29 17.48 -18.27
N LEU A 129 -3.18 17.12 -17.00
CA LEU A 129 -4.31 16.99 -16.06
C LEU A 129 -4.46 18.18 -15.12
N VAL A 130 -3.47 19.04 -14.99
CA VAL A 130 -3.35 20.01 -13.89
C VAL A 130 -4.46 21.04 -13.83
N ASP A 131 -5.04 21.40 -14.99
CA ASP A 131 -6.12 22.40 -15.10
C ASP A 131 -7.52 21.77 -15.16
N GLN A 132 -7.61 20.43 -15.21
CA GLN A 132 -8.89 19.70 -15.17
C GLN A 132 -9.43 19.66 -13.74
N GLN A 133 -10.74 19.70 -13.59
CA GLN A 133 -11.40 19.48 -12.30
C GLN A 133 -11.33 17.98 -11.95
N SER A 134 -11.18 17.66 -10.67
CA SER A 134 -11.03 16.27 -10.22
C SER A 134 -12.21 15.38 -10.60
N ARG A 135 -13.43 15.94 -10.73
CA ARG A 135 -14.63 15.22 -11.21
C ARG A 135 -14.57 14.80 -12.67
N GLU A 136 -13.76 15.50 -13.50
CA GLU A 136 -13.62 15.26 -14.93
C GLU A 136 -12.62 14.15 -15.25
N LEU A 137 -11.82 13.76 -14.25
CA LEU A 137 -10.80 12.72 -14.40
C LEU A 137 -11.44 11.34 -14.55
N SER A 138 -10.86 10.52 -15.42
CA SER A 138 -11.15 9.07 -15.45
C SER A 138 -10.72 8.40 -14.14
N SER A 139 -11.16 7.17 -13.88
CA SER A 139 -10.75 6.40 -12.70
C SER A 139 -9.23 6.25 -12.61
N GLY A 140 -8.57 5.92 -13.72
CA GLY A 140 -7.12 5.82 -13.80
C GLY A 140 -6.41 7.14 -13.54
N GLN A 141 -6.88 8.24 -14.13
CA GLN A 141 -6.33 9.57 -13.89
C GLN A 141 -6.47 9.99 -12.42
N ARG A 142 -7.62 9.69 -11.78
CA ARG A 142 -7.79 9.93 -10.34
C ARG A 142 -6.81 9.13 -9.48
N THR A 143 -6.59 7.87 -9.82
CA THR A 143 -5.59 7.03 -9.14
C THR A 143 -4.20 7.62 -9.28
N LEU A 144 -3.80 8.02 -10.49
CA LEU A 144 -2.51 8.64 -10.75
C LEU A 144 -2.32 9.95 -9.94
N VAL A 145 -3.30 10.84 -9.95
CA VAL A 145 -3.26 12.07 -9.13
C VAL A 145 -3.21 11.75 -7.62
N SER A 146 -3.90 10.68 -7.17
CA SER A 146 -3.84 10.24 -5.79
C SER A 146 -2.47 9.70 -5.39
N ILE A 147 -1.77 9.03 -6.30
CA ILE A 147 -0.37 8.62 -6.10
C ILE A 147 0.51 9.86 -5.94
N VAL A 148 0.42 10.83 -6.88
CA VAL A 148 1.17 12.09 -6.80
C VAL A 148 0.92 12.80 -5.46
N LYS A 149 -0.35 12.94 -5.07
CA LYS A 149 -0.75 13.53 -3.78
C LYS A 149 -0.05 12.86 -2.60
N SER A 150 0.01 11.53 -2.61
CA SER A 150 0.54 10.74 -1.50
C SER A 150 2.06 10.80 -1.36
N THR A 151 2.77 11.28 -2.37
CA THR A 151 4.24 11.40 -2.38
C THR A 151 4.74 12.81 -2.08
N LEU A 152 3.88 13.84 -2.10
CA LEU A 152 4.27 15.27 -1.95
C LEU A 152 5.10 15.56 -0.71
N HIS A 153 4.84 14.88 0.40
CA HIS A 153 5.48 15.10 1.69
C HIS A 153 6.66 14.15 1.96
N LYS A 154 7.11 13.42 0.93
CA LYS A 154 8.23 12.46 1.00
C LYS A 154 8.06 11.46 2.15
N PRO A 155 7.03 10.61 2.08
CA PRO A 155 6.70 9.70 3.18
C PRO A 155 7.80 8.66 3.40
N ARG A 156 7.99 8.22 4.65
CA ARG A 156 8.85 7.09 4.97
C ARG A 156 8.23 5.75 4.56
N LEU A 157 6.89 5.70 4.53
CA LEU A 157 6.10 4.55 4.09
C LEU A 157 5.04 5.00 3.10
N LEU A 158 4.97 4.33 1.97
CA LEU A 158 3.90 4.49 0.99
C LEU A 158 3.10 3.18 0.92
N ILE A 159 1.84 3.25 1.33
CA ILE A 159 0.88 2.15 1.25
C ILE A 159 0.03 2.35 0.00
N LEU A 160 0.03 1.35 -0.88
CA LEU A 160 -0.60 1.38 -2.19
C LEU A 160 -1.58 0.20 -2.29
N ASP A 161 -2.87 0.50 -2.25
CA ASP A 161 -3.92 -0.51 -2.39
C ASP A 161 -4.40 -0.55 -3.84
N GLU A 162 -3.93 -1.58 -4.60
CA GLU A 162 -4.22 -1.80 -6.02
C GLU A 162 -3.85 -0.59 -6.92
N PRO A 163 -2.61 -0.05 -6.86
CA PRO A 163 -2.27 1.25 -7.44
C PRO A 163 -2.37 1.33 -8.96
N THR A 164 -2.32 0.21 -9.67
CA THR A 164 -2.34 0.19 -11.15
C THR A 164 -3.55 -0.53 -11.74
N ALA A 165 -4.46 -1.06 -10.92
CA ALA A 165 -5.58 -1.89 -11.39
C ALA A 165 -6.53 -1.18 -12.38
N SER A 166 -6.60 0.16 -12.33
CA SER A 166 -7.46 0.98 -13.19
C SER A 166 -6.67 1.77 -14.25
N LEU A 167 -5.38 1.48 -14.44
CA LEU A 167 -4.51 2.22 -15.34
C LEU A 167 -4.31 1.45 -16.65
N ASP A 168 -4.19 2.21 -17.74
CA ASP A 168 -3.69 1.67 -19.00
C ASP A 168 -2.24 1.16 -18.84
N PRO A 169 -1.82 0.13 -19.60
CA PRO A 169 -0.50 -0.51 -19.42
C PRO A 169 0.68 0.45 -19.45
N ASP A 170 0.66 1.46 -20.32
CA ASP A 170 1.73 2.45 -20.44
C ASP A 170 1.78 3.37 -19.21
N ILE A 171 0.61 3.79 -18.73
CA ILE A 171 0.51 4.61 -17.51
C ILE A 171 0.91 3.78 -16.29
N ALA A 172 0.46 2.53 -16.21
CA ALA A 172 0.84 1.60 -15.14
C ALA A 172 2.37 1.40 -15.08
N LYS A 173 3.02 1.26 -16.25
CA LYS A 173 4.48 1.17 -16.33
C LYS A 173 5.15 2.44 -15.79
N ARG A 174 4.71 3.62 -16.23
CA ARG A 174 5.26 4.91 -15.77
C ARG A 174 5.10 5.08 -14.26
N VAL A 175 3.95 4.71 -13.70
CA VAL A 175 3.71 4.74 -12.24
C VAL A 175 4.69 3.83 -11.52
N ARG A 176 4.87 2.58 -11.98
CA ARG A 176 5.84 1.66 -11.37
C ARG A 176 7.26 2.23 -11.40
N ASP A 177 7.69 2.74 -12.55
CA ASP A 177 9.02 3.34 -12.71
C ASP A 177 9.19 4.52 -11.74
N SER A 178 8.20 5.44 -11.65
CA SER A 178 8.21 6.57 -10.71
C SER A 178 8.23 6.15 -9.24
N LEU A 179 7.52 5.08 -8.87
CA LEU A 179 7.55 4.56 -7.50
C LEU A 179 8.93 3.96 -7.15
N LEU A 180 9.56 3.28 -8.11
CA LEU A 180 10.93 2.76 -7.94
C LEU A 180 11.96 3.88 -7.87
N ASP A 181 11.78 4.99 -8.61
CA ASP A 181 12.64 6.16 -8.50
C ASP A 181 12.51 6.82 -7.11
N ILE A 182 11.30 7.05 -6.63
CA ILE A 182 11.05 7.57 -5.27
C ILE A 182 11.67 6.66 -4.20
N HIS A 183 11.50 5.34 -4.34
CA HIS A 183 12.15 4.40 -3.44
C HIS A 183 13.68 4.55 -3.44
N ARG A 184 14.31 4.61 -4.63
CA ARG A 184 15.77 4.72 -4.78
C ARG A 184 16.32 6.06 -4.28
N GLU A 185 15.63 7.16 -4.60
CA GLU A 185 16.12 8.51 -4.30
C GLU A 185 15.83 8.96 -2.86
N GLU A 186 14.67 8.56 -2.32
CA GLU A 186 14.18 9.02 -1.02
C GLU A 186 14.23 7.93 0.06
N GLY A 187 14.52 6.69 -0.30
CA GLY A 187 14.51 5.56 0.63
C GLY A 187 13.11 5.19 1.13
N THR A 188 12.06 5.60 0.41
CA THR A 188 10.66 5.33 0.79
C THR A 188 10.39 3.82 0.82
N THR A 189 9.88 3.32 1.93
CA THR A 189 9.40 1.93 2.06
C THR A 189 8.08 1.79 1.33
N LEU A 190 7.90 0.70 0.57
CA LEU A 190 6.67 0.43 -0.18
C LEU A 190 5.94 -0.76 0.42
N LEU A 191 4.64 -0.62 0.68
CA LEU A 191 3.72 -1.71 0.95
C LEU A 191 2.61 -1.70 -0.10
N VAL A 192 2.58 -2.71 -0.96
CA VAL A 192 1.72 -2.74 -2.14
C VAL A 192 0.78 -3.93 -2.08
N THR A 193 -0.52 -3.72 -2.29
CA THR A 193 -1.41 -4.81 -2.64
C THR A 193 -1.64 -4.82 -4.14
N SER A 194 -1.69 -5.99 -4.75
CA SER A 194 -2.06 -6.14 -6.16
C SER A 194 -2.60 -7.54 -6.43
N HIS A 195 -3.46 -7.64 -7.45
CA HIS A 195 -3.87 -8.91 -8.03
C HIS A 195 -3.00 -9.31 -9.24
N ASN A 196 -2.14 -8.41 -9.70
CA ASN A 196 -1.22 -8.66 -10.81
C ASN A 196 0.14 -9.12 -10.27
N MET A 197 0.42 -10.42 -10.35
CA MET A 197 1.65 -11.00 -9.82
C MET A 197 2.91 -10.43 -10.48
N ARG A 198 2.86 -10.14 -11.79
CA ARG A 198 4.00 -9.51 -12.51
C ARG A 198 4.30 -8.10 -11.99
N GLU A 199 3.28 -7.37 -11.58
CA GLU A 199 3.46 -6.07 -10.94
C GLU A 199 4.18 -6.23 -9.59
N VAL A 200 3.73 -7.19 -8.79
CA VAL A 200 4.35 -7.49 -7.49
C VAL A 200 5.80 -7.90 -7.64
N GLU A 201 6.12 -8.80 -8.55
CA GLU A 201 7.50 -9.22 -8.85
C GLU A 201 8.39 -8.06 -9.33
N THR A 202 7.81 -7.08 -10.02
CA THR A 202 8.54 -5.89 -10.48
C THR A 202 8.79 -4.89 -9.35
N LEU A 203 7.77 -4.63 -8.52
CA LEU A 203 7.82 -3.61 -7.47
C LEU A 203 8.40 -4.12 -6.15
N CYS A 204 8.19 -5.39 -5.81
CA CYS A 204 8.44 -5.91 -4.48
C CYS A 204 9.62 -6.89 -4.46
N GLN A 205 10.41 -6.83 -3.40
CA GLN A 205 11.51 -7.77 -3.13
C GLN A 205 11.06 -8.90 -2.19
N ARG A 206 10.04 -8.63 -1.39
CA ARG A 206 9.44 -9.56 -0.43
C ARG A 206 7.94 -9.57 -0.62
N VAL A 207 7.33 -10.72 -0.41
CA VAL A 207 5.90 -10.92 -0.54
C VAL A 207 5.37 -11.60 0.72
N VAL A 208 4.25 -11.10 1.23
CA VAL A 208 3.51 -11.70 2.35
C VAL A 208 2.15 -12.14 1.80
N ILE A 209 1.85 -13.43 1.85
CA ILE A 209 0.56 -13.96 1.41
C ILE A 209 -0.34 -14.20 2.62
N LEU A 210 -1.47 -13.50 2.65
CA LEU A 210 -2.50 -13.69 3.67
C LEU A 210 -3.57 -14.67 3.19
N THR A 211 -4.03 -15.51 4.11
CA THR A 211 -5.21 -16.34 3.93
C THR A 211 -5.95 -16.50 5.25
N HIS A 212 -7.27 -16.39 5.23
CA HIS A 212 -8.14 -16.52 6.42
C HIS A 212 -7.68 -15.73 7.65
N GLY A 213 -7.08 -14.55 7.43
CA GLY A 213 -6.60 -13.67 8.50
C GLY A 213 -5.26 -14.07 9.11
N THR A 214 -4.51 -15.00 8.50
CA THR A 214 -3.16 -15.39 8.91
C THR A 214 -2.17 -15.24 7.76
N ILE A 215 -0.88 -15.21 8.06
CA ILE A 215 0.19 -15.26 7.06
C ILE A 215 0.40 -16.73 6.65
N ALA A 216 0.23 -17.01 5.36
CA ALA A 216 0.45 -18.33 4.76
C ALA A 216 1.87 -18.48 4.22
N ALA A 217 2.47 -17.38 3.74
CA ALA A 217 3.84 -17.34 3.25
C ALA A 217 4.43 -15.95 3.44
N ASP A 218 5.74 -15.87 3.62
CA ASP A 218 6.50 -14.63 3.77
C ASP A 218 7.94 -14.89 3.27
N GLY A 219 8.34 -14.24 2.20
CA GLY A 219 9.64 -14.43 1.57
C GLY A 219 9.77 -13.68 0.25
N THR A 220 10.84 -13.91 -0.47
CA THR A 220 10.98 -13.45 -1.87
C THR A 220 10.02 -14.21 -2.78
N PRO A 221 9.66 -13.65 -3.95
CA PRO A 221 8.83 -14.38 -4.93
C PRO A 221 9.33 -15.81 -5.23
N SER A 222 10.66 -15.97 -5.39
CA SER A 222 11.30 -17.28 -5.65
C SER A 222 11.17 -18.24 -4.48
N GLU A 223 11.46 -17.79 -3.25
CA GLU A 223 11.33 -18.63 -2.05
C GLU A 223 9.88 -19.10 -1.84
N ILE A 224 8.90 -18.26 -2.17
CA ILE A 224 7.49 -18.62 -2.08
C ILE A 224 7.12 -19.64 -3.17
N ALA A 225 7.56 -19.46 -4.42
CA ALA A 225 7.36 -20.43 -5.48
C ALA A 225 7.93 -21.81 -5.10
N ASP A 226 9.17 -21.84 -4.58
CA ASP A 226 9.83 -23.07 -4.11
C ASP A 226 9.05 -23.73 -2.95
N GLN A 227 8.57 -22.93 -1.98
CA GLN A 227 7.80 -23.43 -0.83
C GLN A 227 6.52 -24.17 -1.23
N PHE A 228 5.88 -23.72 -2.33
CA PHE A 228 4.64 -24.34 -2.84
C PHE A 228 4.89 -25.30 -4.01
N ALA A 229 6.15 -25.55 -4.38
CA ALA A 229 6.55 -26.40 -5.51
C ALA A 229 5.89 -25.96 -6.83
N THR A 230 5.91 -24.66 -7.12
CA THR A 230 5.36 -24.05 -8.33
C THR A 230 6.44 -23.30 -9.12
N ASP A 231 6.18 -23.03 -10.40
CA ASP A 231 7.15 -22.39 -11.29
C ASP A 231 7.31 -20.89 -11.00
N ASP A 232 6.29 -20.25 -10.42
CA ASP A 232 6.26 -18.82 -10.20
C ASP A 232 5.37 -18.41 -9.00
N LEU A 233 5.35 -17.12 -8.68
CA LEU A 233 4.52 -16.54 -7.63
C LEU A 233 3.02 -16.70 -7.91
N GLU A 234 2.59 -16.68 -9.19
CA GLU A 234 1.19 -16.85 -9.56
C GLU A 234 0.71 -18.26 -9.22
N GLY A 235 1.50 -19.27 -9.56
CA GLY A 235 1.24 -20.67 -9.18
C GLY A 235 1.13 -20.86 -7.67
N ALA A 236 2.06 -20.29 -6.91
CA ALA A 236 2.04 -20.34 -5.45
C ALA A 236 0.79 -19.66 -4.86
N PHE A 237 0.42 -18.51 -5.40
CA PHE A 237 -0.80 -17.81 -4.99
C PHE A 237 -2.08 -18.62 -5.27
N LEU A 238 -2.17 -19.26 -6.45
CA LEU A 238 -3.28 -20.11 -6.81
C LEU A 238 -3.39 -21.34 -5.88
N GLU A 239 -2.25 -21.93 -5.51
CA GLU A 239 -2.21 -23.05 -4.56
C GLU A 239 -2.70 -22.62 -3.17
N VAL A 240 -2.25 -21.48 -2.65
CA VAL A 240 -2.76 -20.92 -1.38
C VAL A 240 -4.27 -20.64 -1.47
N ALA A 241 -4.73 -20.07 -2.57
CA ALA A 241 -6.15 -19.76 -2.77
C ALA A 241 -7.02 -21.03 -2.87
N SER A 242 -6.50 -22.11 -3.49
CA SER A 242 -7.20 -23.40 -3.60
C SER A 242 -7.34 -24.09 -2.25
N ARG A 243 -6.27 -24.18 -1.47
CA ARG A 243 -6.28 -24.72 -0.10
C ARG A 243 -7.27 -23.99 0.80
N SER A 244 -7.36 -22.66 0.61
CA SER A 244 -8.33 -21.81 1.31
C SER A 244 -9.79 -22.19 1.05
N ARG A 245 -10.15 -22.63 -0.15
CA ARG A 245 -11.52 -23.03 -0.51
C ARG A 245 -11.90 -24.38 0.06
N VAL A 246 -10.97 -25.33 0.08
CA VAL A 246 -11.19 -26.68 0.61
C VAL A 246 -11.50 -26.64 2.11
N THR A 247 -10.85 -25.77 2.86
CA THR A 247 -11.06 -25.62 4.32
C THR A 247 -12.46 -25.09 4.66
N LEU A 248 -13.11 -24.33 3.77
CA LEU A 248 -14.47 -23.81 3.96
C LEU A 248 -15.57 -24.80 3.50
N GLY A 249 -15.26 -25.71 2.58
CA GLY A 249 -16.21 -26.70 2.05
C GLY A 249 -16.36 -27.97 2.91
N GLY A 250 -15.49 -28.18 3.89
CA GLY A 250 -15.51 -29.35 4.78
C GLY A 250 -16.27 -29.15 6.10
N ALA A 251 -16.96 -28.02 6.30
CA ALA A 251 -17.70 -27.68 7.52
C ALA A 251 -19.21 -27.46 7.24
N ALA A 252 -19.79 -28.24 6.31
CA ALA A 252 -21.23 -28.28 6.03
C ALA A 252 -21.81 -29.63 6.41
#